data_c91d66e7296335a7af74a41a9a18ec3f
#
_entry.id   c91d66e7296335a7af74a41a9a18ec3f
#
_cell.length_a   1.000
_cell.length_b   1.000
_cell.length_c   1.000
_cell.angle_alpha   90.00
_cell.angle_beta   90.00
_cell.angle_gamma   90.00
#
_symmetry.space_group_name_H-M   'P 1'
#
loop_
_entity.id
_entity.type
_entity.pdbx_description
1 polymer ?
#
loop_
_entity_poly.entity_id
_entity_poly.type
_entity_poly.pdbx_seq_one_letter_code
_entity_poly.pdbx_strand_id
1 'polypeptide(L)'
;MDALLRAEGLEVGFSADAPLLSKVELSLYPGEVVAVTGPSGIGKTTLVRTLAGLVPPLTGTVTYGDARRPERGWLGFVPQRLGLVRHASVAHNVMLGALAGSASAWWPFSSEARERTSDAIGQMGLAEKLNEPIRRLSGGQQRRVATARTLAQQPTVLLADEFLGELDQETMMAVAAAVIEDVRARGAALLMIEHDLARARTLADRVLHVREGGLHEEASD
;
A
#
# COMPACT_ATOMS: atom_id res chain seq x y z
N MET A 1 -2.19 18.37 -12.95
CA MET A 1 -1.34 17.18 -12.73
C MET A 1 -2.10 15.96 -13.18
N ASP A 2 -1.45 15.05 -13.89
CA ASP A 2 -2.09 13.82 -14.32
C ASP A 2 -2.15 12.83 -13.17
N ALA A 3 -3.24 12.05 -13.11
CA ALA A 3 -3.41 11.06 -12.06
C ALA A 3 -2.43 9.88 -12.28
N LEU A 4 -1.80 9.43 -11.20
CA LEU A 4 -0.97 8.23 -11.22
C LEU A 4 -1.83 6.97 -11.37
N LEU A 5 -2.94 6.90 -10.66
CA LEU A 5 -3.92 5.81 -10.77
C LEU A 5 -5.31 6.42 -10.91
N ARG A 6 -6.11 5.85 -11.82
CA ARG A 6 -7.51 6.25 -12.00
C ARG A 6 -8.41 5.03 -12.11
N ALA A 7 -9.50 5.05 -11.38
CA ALA A 7 -10.59 4.09 -11.46
C ALA A 7 -11.85 4.83 -11.92
N GLU A 8 -12.52 4.33 -12.96
CA GLU A 8 -13.68 4.96 -13.58
C GLU A 8 -14.84 3.96 -13.72
N GLY A 9 -16.01 4.33 -13.18
CA GLY A 9 -17.22 3.51 -13.21
C GLY A 9 -17.03 2.12 -12.61
N LEU A 10 -16.14 1.98 -11.61
CA LEU A 10 -15.71 0.69 -11.13
C LEU A 10 -16.79 0.00 -10.30
N GLU A 11 -17.11 -1.23 -10.62
CA GLU A 11 -17.87 -2.14 -9.76
C GLU A 11 -16.95 -3.21 -9.21
N VAL A 12 -17.00 -3.37 -7.89
CA VAL A 12 -16.11 -4.25 -7.14
C VAL A 12 -16.93 -5.29 -6.40
N GLY A 13 -16.54 -6.55 -6.51
CA GLY A 13 -17.23 -7.65 -5.85
C GLY A 13 -16.83 -9.01 -6.40
N PHE A 14 -17.59 -10.02 -6.04
CA PHE A 14 -17.37 -11.41 -6.47
C PHE A 14 -18.49 -11.93 -7.40
N SER A 15 -19.61 -11.21 -7.47
CA SER A 15 -20.74 -11.51 -8.34
C SER A 15 -21.30 -10.22 -8.92
N ALA A 16 -21.61 -10.22 -10.21
CA ALA A 16 -22.24 -9.09 -10.89
C ALA A 16 -23.64 -8.77 -10.36
N ASP A 17 -24.35 -9.80 -9.87
CA ASP A 17 -25.70 -9.64 -9.31
C ASP A 17 -25.70 -8.99 -7.91
N ALA A 18 -24.54 -8.97 -7.23
CA ALA A 18 -24.38 -8.43 -5.89
C ALA A 18 -22.98 -7.80 -5.73
N PRO A 19 -22.74 -6.66 -6.36
CA PRO A 19 -21.48 -5.93 -6.18
C PRO A 19 -21.38 -5.41 -4.74
N LEU A 20 -20.17 -5.41 -4.18
CA LEU A 20 -19.87 -4.81 -2.88
C LEU A 20 -19.82 -3.27 -3.00
N LEU A 21 -19.23 -2.78 -4.07
CA LEU A 21 -19.16 -1.34 -4.39
C LEU A 21 -19.55 -1.13 -5.86
N SER A 22 -20.27 -0.05 -6.13
CA SER A 22 -20.70 0.33 -7.47
C SER A 22 -20.36 1.79 -7.77
N LYS A 23 -20.13 2.09 -9.04
CA LYS A 23 -19.88 3.45 -9.54
C LYS A 23 -18.72 4.13 -8.80
N VAL A 24 -17.67 3.38 -8.49
CA VAL A 24 -16.49 3.94 -7.80
C VAL A 24 -15.71 4.80 -8.80
N GLU A 25 -15.53 6.05 -8.42
CA GLU A 25 -14.66 7.03 -9.08
C GLU A 25 -13.53 7.37 -8.12
N LEU A 26 -12.29 7.17 -8.54
CA LEU A 26 -11.12 7.43 -7.72
C LEU A 26 -9.93 7.83 -8.60
N SER A 27 -9.23 8.89 -8.19
CA SER A 27 -7.95 9.27 -8.77
C SER A 27 -6.93 9.50 -7.66
N LEU A 28 -5.69 9.07 -7.88
CA LEU A 28 -4.56 9.30 -6.99
C LEU A 28 -3.53 10.17 -7.72
N TYR A 29 -3.05 11.22 -7.07
CA TYR A 29 -2.13 12.18 -7.65
C TYR A 29 -0.73 12.12 -7.00
N PRO A 30 0.31 12.65 -7.67
CA PRO A 30 1.67 12.71 -7.11
C PRO A 30 1.72 13.39 -5.74
N GLY A 31 2.34 12.73 -4.76
CA GLY A 31 2.50 13.21 -3.39
C GLY A 31 1.25 13.07 -2.52
N GLU A 32 0.14 12.59 -3.08
CA GLU A 32 -1.14 12.50 -2.38
C GLU A 32 -1.23 11.26 -1.47
N VAL A 33 -1.81 11.47 -0.29
CA VAL A 33 -2.17 10.43 0.67
C VAL A 33 -3.69 10.36 0.81
N VAL A 34 -4.28 9.24 0.43
CA VAL A 34 -5.73 9.00 0.50
C VAL A 34 -6.03 7.89 1.50
N ALA A 35 -6.94 8.12 2.43
CA ALA A 35 -7.44 7.10 3.35
C ALA A 35 -8.83 6.63 2.93
N VAL A 36 -9.05 5.32 2.92
CA VAL A 36 -10.36 4.70 2.72
C VAL A 36 -10.85 4.15 4.04
N THR A 37 -12.00 4.66 4.52
CA THR A 37 -12.63 4.28 5.77
C THR A 37 -13.98 3.61 5.55
N GLY A 38 -14.57 3.05 6.60
CA GLY A 38 -15.89 2.44 6.56
C GLY A 38 -15.97 1.13 7.35
N PRO A 39 -17.17 0.55 7.52
CA PRO A 39 -17.39 -0.67 8.29
C PRO A 39 -16.57 -1.87 7.79
N SER A 40 -16.29 -2.82 8.69
CA SER A 40 -15.64 -4.08 8.32
C SER A 40 -16.54 -4.89 7.37
N GLY A 41 -15.92 -5.57 6.40
CA GLY A 41 -16.65 -6.42 5.44
C GLY A 41 -17.34 -5.67 4.29
N ILE A 42 -17.33 -4.33 4.26
CA ILE A 42 -18.05 -3.53 3.26
C ILE A 42 -17.40 -3.54 1.85
N GLY A 43 -16.21 -4.13 1.70
CA GLY A 43 -15.54 -4.23 0.39
C GLY A 43 -14.24 -3.44 0.24
N LYS A 44 -13.74 -2.73 1.28
CA LYS A 44 -12.50 -1.93 1.21
C LYS A 44 -11.29 -2.73 0.74
N THR A 45 -11.03 -3.89 1.35
CA THR A 45 -9.95 -4.80 0.94
C THR A 45 -10.12 -5.28 -0.50
N THR A 46 -11.35 -5.56 -0.93
CA THR A 46 -11.63 -5.97 -2.31
C THR A 46 -11.37 -4.82 -3.27
N LEU A 47 -11.77 -3.59 -2.92
CA LEU A 47 -11.46 -2.39 -3.69
C LEU A 47 -9.93 -2.25 -3.89
N VAL A 48 -9.16 -2.26 -2.80
CA VAL A 48 -7.70 -2.11 -2.88
C VAL A 48 -7.06 -3.23 -3.69
N ARG A 49 -7.55 -4.47 -3.58
CA ARG A 49 -7.08 -5.59 -4.42
C ARG A 49 -7.46 -5.43 -5.89
N THR A 50 -8.60 -4.83 -6.18
CA THR A 50 -8.99 -4.52 -7.56
C THR A 50 -8.11 -3.42 -8.14
N LEU A 51 -7.84 -2.36 -7.36
CA LEU A 51 -6.88 -1.31 -7.74
C LEU A 51 -5.46 -1.86 -7.91
N ALA A 52 -5.10 -2.90 -7.16
CA ALA A 52 -3.81 -3.59 -7.31
C ALA A 52 -3.75 -4.56 -8.52
N GLY A 53 -4.86 -4.72 -9.25
CA GLY A 53 -4.94 -5.69 -10.35
C GLY A 53 -4.96 -7.16 -9.91
N LEU A 54 -5.17 -7.43 -8.62
CA LEU A 54 -5.20 -8.79 -8.04
C LEU A 54 -6.59 -9.43 -8.14
N VAL A 55 -7.63 -8.63 -8.25
CA VAL A 55 -9.02 -9.05 -8.47
C VAL A 55 -9.53 -8.25 -9.66
N PRO A 56 -10.09 -8.89 -10.69
CA PRO A 56 -10.66 -8.14 -11.80
C PRO A 56 -11.89 -7.35 -11.34
N PRO A 57 -12.13 -6.14 -11.86
CA PRO A 57 -13.39 -5.45 -11.63
C PRO A 57 -14.55 -6.20 -12.27
N LEU A 58 -15.75 -6.04 -11.74
CA LEU A 58 -16.97 -6.54 -12.37
C LEU A 58 -17.31 -5.70 -13.61
N THR A 59 -17.22 -4.37 -13.49
CA THR A 59 -17.34 -3.40 -14.58
C THR A 59 -16.39 -2.22 -14.32
N GLY A 60 -16.26 -1.33 -15.30
CA GLY A 60 -15.40 -0.15 -15.22
C GLY A 60 -13.94 -0.46 -15.55
N THR A 61 -13.07 0.52 -15.33
CA THR A 61 -11.65 0.42 -15.70
C THR A 61 -10.75 0.99 -14.61
N VAL A 62 -9.54 0.41 -14.50
CA VAL A 62 -8.44 0.98 -13.73
C VAL A 62 -7.30 1.26 -14.70
N THR A 63 -6.74 2.47 -14.64
CA THR A 63 -5.55 2.87 -15.40
C THR A 63 -4.42 3.27 -14.46
N TYR A 64 -3.19 3.04 -14.92
CA TYR A 64 -1.95 3.28 -14.20
C TYR A 64 -1.12 4.24 -15.05
N GLY A 65 -1.23 5.56 -14.77
CA GLY A 65 -0.89 6.56 -15.76
C GLY A 65 -1.71 6.34 -17.03
N ASP A 66 -1.04 6.25 -18.18
CA ASP A 66 -1.68 6.00 -19.48
C ASP A 66 -1.89 4.51 -19.80
N ALA A 67 -1.39 3.61 -18.94
CA ALA A 67 -1.41 2.17 -19.17
C ALA A 67 -2.61 1.48 -18.49
N ARG A 68 -3.10 0.41 -19.10
CA ARG A 68 -4.14 -0.48 -18.50
C ARG A 68 -3.58 -1.52 -17.54
N ARG A 69 -2.26 -1.65 -17.47
CA ARG A 69 -1.56 -2.55 -16.52
C ARG A 69 -0.32 -1.85 -16.00
N PRO A 70 -0.04 -1.94 -14.70
CA PRO A 70 1.16 -1.33 -14.15
C PRO A 70 2.40 -2.07 -14.67
N GLU A 71 3.46 -1.31 -14.92
CA GLU A 71 4.77 -1.89 -15.18
C GLU A 71 5.30 -2.59 -13.92
N ARG A 72 6.29 -3.45 -14.10
CA ARG A 72 6.94 -4.12 -12.97
C ARG A 72 7.53 -3.10 -11.99
N GLY A 73 7.19 -3.26 -10.71
CA GLY A 73 7.66 -2.36 -9.65
C GLY A 73 6.86 -1.06 -9.50
N TRP A 74 6.01 -0.74 -10.48
CA TRP A 74 5.25 0.52 -10.49
C TRP A 74 4.25 0.62 -9.34
N LEU A 75 3.59 -0.50 -8.99
CA LEU A 75 2.61 -0.58 -7.93
C LEU A 75 3.14 -1.43 -6.77
N GLY A 76 3.12 -0.87 -5.56
CA GLY A 76 3.41 -1.55 -4.31
C GLY A 76 2.13 -1.89 -3.56
N PHE A 77 2.10 -3.06 -2.93
CA PHE A 77 0.96 -3.48 -2.12
C PHE A 77 1.39 -4.05 -0.78
N VAL A 78 0.90 -3.46 0.31
CA VAL A 78 1.02 -4.02 1.66
C VAL A 78 -0.31 -4.70 2.00
N PRO A 79 -0.40 -6.03 1.91
CA PRO A 79 -1.64 -6.75 2.20
C PRO A 79 -1.85 -6.92 3.71
N GLN A 80 -3.09 -7.04 4.14
CA GLN A 80 -3.45 -7.39 5.52
C GLN A 80 -2.78 -8.69 5.99
N ARG A 81 -2.72 -9.72 5.12
CA ARG A 81 -1.90 -10.92 5.32
C ARG A 81 -0.53 -10.72 4.69
N LEU A 82 0.45 -10.39 5.48
CA LEU A 82 1.75 -9.82 5.11
C LEU A 82 2.55 -10.55 4.03
N GLY A 83 2.29 -11.84 3.78
CA GLY A 83 2.94 -12.64 2.73
C GLY A 83 4.46 -12.68 2.86
N LEU A 84 4.99 -12.73 4.09
CA LEU A 84 6.42 -12.79 4.36
C LEU A 84 6.94 -14.24 4.31
N VAL A 85 8.18 -14.40 3.85
CA VAL A 85 8.90 -15.67 3.89
C VAL A 85 9.36 -15.95 5.32
N ARG A 86 8.59 -16.75 6.07
CA ARG A 86 8.70 -16.88 7.54
C ARG A 86 10.04 -17.38 8.05
N HIS A 87 10.73 -18.22 7.29
CA HIS A 87 12.04 -18.78 7.69
C HIS A 87 13.23 -17.93 7.21
N ALA A 88 12.99 -16.98 6.30
CA ALA A 88 14.01 -16.04 5.84
C ALA A 88 14.16 -14.85 6.80
N SER A 89 15.31 -14.17 6.70
CA SER A 89 15.61 -12.99 7.51
C SER A 89 14.80 -11.75 7.08
N VAL A 90 14.82 -10.71 7.93
CA VAL A 90 14.30 -9.38 7.60
C VAL A 90 14.94 -8.89 6.30
N ALA A 91 16.27 -8.88 6.22
CA ALA A 91 16.99 -8.42 5.03
C ALA A 91 16.56 -9.15 3.75
N HIS A 92 16.41 -10.47 3.82
CA HIS A 92 15.96 -11.25 2.66
C HIS A 92 14.55 -10.84 2.20
N ASN A 93 13.61 -10.71 3.14
CA ASN A 93 12.24 -10.30 2.80
C ASN A 93 12.18 -8.89 2.18
N VAL A 94 12.94 -7.95 2.72
CA VAL A 94 12.97 -6.56 2.19
C VAL A 94 13.68 -6.52 0.84
N MET A 95 14.77 -7.26 0.67
CA MET A 95 15.47 -7.39 -0.61
C MET A 95 14.56 -7.86 -1.76
N LEU A 96 13.60 -8.75 -1.49
CA LEU A 96 12.63 -9.18 -2.51
C LEU A 96 11.83 -7.99 -3.07
N GLY A 97 11.54 -6.98 -2.23
CA GLY A 97 10.90 -5.74 -2.67
C GLY A 97 11.83 -4.92 -3.58
N ALA A 98 13.07 -4.69 -3.16
CA ALA A 98 14.05 -3.95 -3.95
C ALA A 98 14.26 -4.59 -5.33
N LEU A 99 14.30 -5.93 -5.39
CA LEU A 99 14.42 -6.68 -6.64
C LEU A 99 13.16 -6.58 -7.52
N ALA A 100 11.98 -6.48 -6.92
CA ALA A 100 10.73 -6.30 -7.66
C ALA A 100 10.68 -4.92 -8.35
N GLY A 101 11.23 -3.87 -7.71
CA GLY A 101 11.33 -2.52 -8.25
C GLY A 101 12.51 -2.30 -9.19
N SER A 102 13.44 -3.25 -9.31
CA SER A 102 14.59 -3.10 -10.18
C SER A 102 14.26 -3.37 -11.65
N ALA A 103 14.61 -2.45 -12.53
CA ALA A 103 14.49 -2.63 -13.98
C ALA A 103 15.43 -3.73 -14.53
N SER A 104 16.53 -4.03 -13.81
CA SER A 104 17.51 -5.02 -14.23
C SER A 104 17.25 -6.39 -13.62
N ALA A 105 16.59 -7.26 -14.37
CA ALA A 105 16.44 -8.67 -14.00
C ALA A 105 17.77 -9.46 -14.05
N TRP A 106 18.81 -8.91 -14.69
CA TRP A 106 20.08 -9.55 -14.94
C TRP A 106 21.12 -9.40 -13.82
N TRP A 107 20.93 -8.41 -12.92
CA TRP A 107 21.86 -8.19 -11.81
C TRP A 107 21.10 -7.96 -10.48
N PRO A 108 20.55 -9.05 -9.89
CA PRO A 108 19.64 -8.95 -8.75
C PRO A 108 20.29 -8.45 -7.44
N PHE A 109 21.61 -8.37 -7.38
CA PHE A 109 22.35 -7.92 -6.18
C PHE A 109 23.12 -6.63 -6.42
N SER A 110 22.57 -5.69 -7.19
CA SER A 110 23.15 -4.39 -7.41
C SER A 110 23.38 -3.64 -6.08
N SER A 111 24.36 -2.73 -6.04
CA SER A 111 24.57 -1.84 -4.89
C SER A 111 23.30 -1.07 -4.56
N GLU A 112 22.55 -0.64 -5.58
CA GLU A 112 21.28 0.07 -5.46
C GLU A 112 20.20 -0.77 -4.73
N ALA A 113 20.01 -2.05 -5.06
CA ALA A 113 19.06 -2.90 -4.37
C ALA A 113 19.43 -3.12 -2.89
N ARG A 114 20.73 -3.18 -2.57
CA ARG A 114 21.21 -3.27 -1.19
C ARG A 114 20.96 -1.98 -0.42
N GLU A 115 21.22 -0.83 -1.03
CA GLU A 115 20.98 0.49 -0.47
C GLU A 115 19.50 0.68 -0.17
N ARG A 116 18.60 0.48 -1.13
CA ARG A 116 17.14 0.53 -0.94
C ARG A 116 16.66 -0.41 0.18
N THR A 117 17.28 -1.59 0.28
CA THR A 117 16.96 -2.56 1.34
C THR A 117 17.38 -2.02 2.70
N SER A 118 18.60 -1.50 2.83
CA SER A 118 19.13 -0.94 4.06
C SER A 118 18.32 0.26 4.54
N ASP A 119 18.01 1.18 3.63
CA ASP A 119 17.26 2.40 3.91
C ASP A 119 15.84 2.07 4.39
N ALA A 120 15.13 1.19 3.69
CA ALA A 120 13.78 0.79 4.07
C ALA A 120 13.75 0.06 5.43
N ILE A 121 14.77 -0.75 5.74
CA ILE A 121 14.90 -1.40 7.06
C ILE A 121 15.16 -0.34 8.14
N GLY A 122 16.02 0.64 7.86
CA GLY A 122 16.33 1.75 8.77
C GLY A 122 15.09 2.60 9.06
N GLN A 123 14.36 3.02 8.01
CA GLN A 123 13.12 3.79 8.13
C GLN A 123 12.06 3.09 9.01
N MET A 124 12.00 1.77 8.96
CA MET A 124 11.08 0.98 9.77
C MET A 124 11.62 0.61 11.16
N GLY A 125 12.80 1.12 11.56
CA GLY A 125 13.39 0.85 12.87
C GLY A 125 13.72 -0.63 13.10
N LEU A 126 14.21 -1.32 12.06
CA LEU A 126 14.48 -2.77 12.10
C LEU A 126 15.96 -3.11 11.91
N ALA A 127 16.87 -2.11 11.98
CA ALA A 127 18.30 -2.31 11.71
C ALA A 127 18.93 -3.41 12.59
N GLU A 128 18.59 -3.45 13.87
CA GLU A 128 19.11 -4.47 14.80
C GLU A 128 18.53 -5.88 14.55
N LYS A 129 17.47 -5.99 13.75
CA LYS A 129 16.76 -7.23 13.43
C LYS A 129 17.08 -7.78 12.05
N LEU A 130 18.03 -7.16 11.34
CA LEU A 130 18.40 -7.44 9.94
C LEU A 130 18.51 -8.95 9.62
N ASN A 131 19.16 -9.71 10.50
CA ASN A 131 19.43 -11.13 10.32
C ASN A 131 18.40 -12.05 11.00
N GLU A 132 17.44 -11.48 11.75
CA GLU A 132 16.43 -12.28 12.44
C GLU A 132 15.44 -12.92 11.45
N PRO A 133 15.11 -14.20 11.60
CA PRO A 133 14.06 -14.82 10.81
C PRO A 133 12.68 -14.29 11.22
N ILE A 134 11.81 -14.07 10.22
CA ILE A 134 10.48 -13.48 10.43
C ILE A 134 9.67 -14.17 11.54
N ARG A 135 9.77 -15.48 11.66
CA ARG A 135 9.05 -16.28 12.68
C ARG A 135 9.36 -15.90 14.13
N ARG A 136 10.48 -15.19 14.39
CA ARG A 136 10.88 -14.72 15.72
C ARG A 136 10.43 -13.30 16.04
N LEU A 137 9.84 -12.62 15.07
CA LEU A 137 9.39 -11.24 15.21
C LEU A 137 7.96 -11.20 15.76
N SER A 138 7.64 -10.14 16.52
CA SER A 138 6.26 -9.82 16.91
C SER A 138 5.41 -9.48 15.68
N GLY A 139 4.07 -9.49 15.81
CA GLY A 139 3.15 -9.12 14.74
C GLY A 139 3.43 -7.72 14.18
N GLY A 140 3.61 -6.73 15.08
CA GLY A 140 3.97 -5.37 14.69
C GLY A 140 5.33 -5.27 13.97
N GLN A 141 6.35 -6.05 14.42
CA GLN A 141 7.63 -6.11 13.71
C GLN A 141 7.48 -6.73 12.33
N GLN A 142 6.71 -7.81 12.20
CA GLN A 142 6.43 -8.42 10.89
C GLN A 142 5.71 -7.45 9.96
N ARG A 143 4.76 -6.65 10.47
CA ARG A 143 4.07 -5.62 9.71
C ARG A 143 5.05 -4.57 9.20
N ARG A 144 5.95 -4.09 10.05
CA ARG A 144 7.03 -3.16 9.64
C ARG A 144 7.96 -3.78 8.56
N VAL A 145 8.25 -5.07 8.62
CA VAL A 145 9.02 -5.76 7.56
C VAL A 145 8.25 -5.77 6.23
N ALA A 146 6.94 -6.03 6.25
CA ALA A 146 6.13 -6.00 5.03
C ALA A 146 6.08 -4.59 4.41
N THR A 147 5.97 -3.56 5.26
CA THR A 147 6.03 -2.15 4.84
C THR A 147 7.41 -1.83 4.26
N ALA A 148 8.51 -2.17 4.96
CA ALA A 148 9.87 -1.99 4.47
C ALA A 148 10.11 -2.66 3.11
N ARG A 149 9.61 -3.89 2.93
CA ARG A 149 9.67 -4.60 1.65
C ARG A 149 9.02 -3.79 0.52
N THR A 150 7.86 -3.19 0.79
CA THR A 150 7.15 -2.43 -0.23
C THR A 150 7.81 -1.06 -0.47
N LEU A 151 8.37 -0.41 0.55
CA LEU A 151 9.17 0.82 0.38
C LEU A 151 10.44 0.56 -0.43
N ALA A 152 11.16 -0.54 -0.17
CA ALA A 152 12.35 -0.93 -0.92
C ALA A 152 12.08 -1.15 -2.42
N GLN A 153 10.85 -1.44 -2.80
CA GLN A 153 10.41 -1.52 -4.20
C GLN A 153 10.40 -0.14 -4.86
N GLN A 154 10.22 0.95 -4.08
CA GLN A 154 10.05 2.34 -4.53
C GLN A 154 8.90 2.49 -5.56
N PRO A 155 7.68 2.06 -5.22
CA PRO A 155 6.57 2.09 -6.16
C PRO A 155 6.12 3.53 -6.44
N THR A 156 5.53 3.75 -7.62
CA THR A 156 4.86 5.01 -7.97
C THR A 156 3.52 5.16 -7.25
N VAL A 157 2.81 4.06 -7.02
CA VAL A 157 1.61 4.03 -6.19
C VAL A 157 1.75 2.94 -5.13
N LEU A 158 1.55 3.31 -3.88
CA LEU A 158 1.51 2.40 -2.74
C LEU A 158 0.07 2.20 -2.29
N LEU A 159 -0.38 0.95 -2.32
CA LEU A 159 -1.67 0.54 -1.77
C LEU A 159 -1.43 -0.22 -0.47
N ALA A 160 -2.10 0.15 0.62
CA ALA A 160 -1.86 -0.43 1.93
C ALA A 160 -3.16 -0.85 2.62
N ASP A 161 -3.30 -2.14 2.91
CA ASP A 161 -4.45 -2.72 3.58
C ASP A 161 -4.13 -2.91 5.07
N GLU A 162 -4.58 -1.97 5.91
CA GLU A 162 -4.41 -1.97 7.37
C GLU A 162 -2.93 -2.07 7.82
N PHE A 163 -2.02 -1.37 7.13
CA PHE A 163 -0.58 -1.49 7.37
C PHE A 163 -0.11 -0.96 8.74
N LEU A 164 -0.92 -0.16 9.43
CA LEU A 164 -0.66 0.39 10.76
C LEU A 164 -1.25 -0.45 11.91
N GLY A 165 -1.97 -1.52 11.60
CA GLY A 165 -2.54 -2.39 12.62
C GLY A 165 -1.48 -3.12 13.47
N GLU A 166 -1.86 -3.54 14.69
CA GLU A 166 -1.00 -4.26 15.63
C GLU A 166 0.27 -3.51 16.10
N LEU A 167 0.35 -2.20 15.85
CA LEU A 167 1.40 -1.32 16.34
C LEU A 167 0.90 -0.56 17.57
N ASP A 168 1.78 -0.31 18.54
CA ASP A 168 1.52 0.69 19.56
C ASP A 168 1.45 2.09 18.96
N GLN A 169 0.85 3.04 19.66
CA GLN A 169 0.56 4.37 19.12
C GLN A 169 1.82 5.12 18.65
N GLU A 170 2.90 5.05 19.43
CA GLU A 170 4.15 5.74 19.09
C GLU A 170 4.80 5.15 17.84
N THR A 171 4.95 3.83 17.80
CA THR A 171 5.48 3.11 16.63
C THR A 171 4.60 3.33 15.40
N MET A 172 3.28 3.32 15.57
CA MET A 172 2.33 3.54 14.48
C MET A 172 2.51 4.92 13.85
N MET A 173 2.60 5.97 14.65
CA MET A 173 2.79 7.34 14.15
C MET A 173 4.15 7.51 13.47
N ALA A 174 5.21 6.90 14.03
CA ALA A 174 6.54 6.93 13.42
C ALA A 174 6.56 6.21 12.06
N VAL A 175 5.95 5.04 11.95
CA VAL A 175 5.83 4.28 10.69
C VAL A 175 5.00 5.05 9.67
N ALA A 176 3.85 5.61 10.07
CA ALA A 176 3.02 6.40 9.18
C ALA A 176 3.79 7.62 8.64
N ALA A 177 4.45 8.38 9.51
CA ALA A 177 5.25 9.54 9.12
C ALA A 177 6.35 9.17 8.12
N ALA A 178 7.12 8.10 8.39
CA ALA A 178 8.18 7.64 7.50
C ALA A 178 7.65 7.23 6.10
N VAL A 179 6.51 6.52 6.04
CA VAL A 179 5.88 6.13 4.77
C VAL A 179 5.37 7.34 4.00
N ILE A 180 4.71 8.28 4.69
CA ILE A 180 4.16 9.50 4.06
C ILE A 180 5.29 10.39 3.54
N GLU A 181 6.37 10.56 4.32
CA GLU A 181 7.54 11.32 3.90
C GLU A 181 8.21 10.72 2.65
N ASP A 182 8.42 9.40 2.62
CA ASP A 182 8.97 8.69 1.46
C ASP A 182 8.08 8.85 0.22
N VAL A 183 6.77 8.70 0.36
CA VAL A 183 5.78 8.87 -0.71
C VAL A 183 5.85 10.28 -1.27
N ARG A 184 5.82 11.30 -0.42
CA ARG A 184 5.87 12.71 -0.82
C ARG A 184 7.20 13.09 -1.46
N ALA A 185 8.32 12.65 -0.88
CA ALA A 185 9.66 12.94 -1.40
C ALA A 185 9.88 12.39 -2.82
N ARG A 186 9.27 11.24 -3.13
CA ARG A 186 9.36 10.63 -4.47
C ARG A 186 8.25 11.06 -5.44
N GLY A 187 7.28 11.87 -5.00
CA GLY A 187 6.11 12.18 -5.80
C GLY A 187 5.25 10.94 -6.10
N ALA A 188 5.33 9.92 -5.26
CA ALA A 188 4.45 8.76 -5.33
C ALA A 188 3.06 9.08 -4.74
N ALA A 189 2.10 8.16 -4.81
CA ALA A 189 0.82 8.27 -4.11
C ALA A 189 0.64 7.12 -3.13
N LEU A 190 -0.07 7.38 -2.03
CA LEU A 190 -0.48 6.37 -1.05
C LEU A 190 -2.01 6.30 -0.97
N LEU A 191 -2.55 5.10 -1.10
CA LEU A 191 -3.91 4.81 -0.67
C LEU A 191 -3.86 3.78 0.46
N MET A 192 -4.44 4.12 1.60
CA MET A 192 -4.46 3.25 2.78
C MET A 192 -5.88 2.99 3.28
N ILE A 193 -6.12 1.78 3.78
CA ILE A 193 -7.34 1.46 4.53
C ILE A 193 -7.11 1.78 6.00
N GLU A 194 -8.01 2.56 6.57
CA GLU A 194 -8.04 2.90 7.99
C GLU A 194 -9.43 2.65 8.60
N HIS A 195 -9.43 2.21 9.86
CA HIS A 195 -10.67 1.98 10.61
C HIS A 195 -11.04 3.16 11.49
N ASP A 196 -10.04 3.91 11.95
CA ASP A 196 -10.21 5.08 12.79
C ASP A 196 -10.28 6.35 11.92
N LEU A 197 -11.45 6.99 11.90
CA LEU A 197 -11.69 8.20 11.10
C LEU A 197 -10.84 9.38 11.57
N ALA A 198 -10.61 9.53 12.89
CA ALA A 198 -9.79 10.62 13.41
C ALA A 198 -8.34 10.46 12.96
N ARG A 199 -7.81 9.23 12.99
CA ARG A 199 -6.48 8.92 12.46
C ARG A 199 -6.40 9.12 10.95
N ALA A 200 -7.40 8.67 10.20
CA ALA A 200 -7.47 8.88 8.76
C ALA A 200 -7.37 10.38 8.42
N ARG A 201 -8.12 11.24 9.11
CA ARG A 201 -8.08 12.71 8.94
C ARG A 201 -6.72 13.33 9.32
N THR A 202 -6.01 12.73 10.28
CA THR A 202 -4.67 13.23 10.69
C THR A 202 -3.59 12.87 9.66
N LEU A 203 -3.70 11.73 9.01
CA LEU A 203 -2.64 11.17 8.16
C LEU A 203 -2.84 11.44 6.67
N ALA A 204 -4.08 11.58 6.21
CA ALA A 204 -4.41 11.67 4.80
C ALA A 204 -4.78 13.10 4.37
N ASP A 205 -4.46 13.41 3.12
CA ASP A 205 -4.88 14.66 2.46
C ASP A 205 -6.37 14.59 2.06
N ARG A 206 -6.87 13.38 1.74
CA ARG A 206 -8.28 13.10 1.45
C ARG A 206 -8.74 11.83 2.16
N VAL A 207 -9.96 11.89 2.69
CA VAL A 207 -10.60 10.73 3.32
C VAL A 207 -11.83 10.34 2.51
N LEU A 208 -11.87 9.09 2.10
CA LEU A 208 -12.98 8.51 1.36
C LEU A 208 -13.70 7.52 2.27
N HIS A 209 -15.00 7.70 2.45
CA HIS A 209 -15.82 6.81 3.27
C HIS A 209 -16.67 5.89 2.41
N VAL A 210 -16.58 4.59 2.68
CA VAL A 210 -17.44 3.59 2.02
C VAL A 210 -18.77 3.50 2.76
N ARG A 211 -19.85 3.89 2.08
CA ARG A 211 -21.24 3.78 2.56
C ARG A 211 -22.20 3.52 1.40
N GLU A 212 -23.29 2.82 1.67
CA GLU A 212 -24.37 2.57 0.69
C GLU A 212 -23.87 1.99 -0.65
N GLY A 213 -22.81 1.16 -0.61
CA GLY A 213 -22.22 0.57 -1.80
C GLY A 213 -21.44 1.54 -2.69
N GLY A 214 -21.18 2.76 -2.22
CA GLY A 214 -20.41 3.80 -2.92
C GLY A 214 -19.21 4.29 -2.13
N LEU A 215 -18.35 5.06 -2.81
CA LEU A 215 -17.20 5.74 -2.24
C LEU A 215 -17.51 7.25 -2.19
N HIS A 216 -17.49 7.83 -1.00
CA HIS A 216 -17.87 9.23 -0.77
C HIS A 216 -16.73 9.99 -0.12
N GLU A 217 -16.40 11.14 -0.62
CA GLU A 217 -15.40 12.00 -0.02
C GLU A 217 -15.96 12.64 1.25
N GLU A 218 -15.21 12.53 2.35
CA GLU A 218 -15.54 13.23 3.60
C GLU A 218 -15.16 14.71 3.47
N ALA A 219 -16.08 15.59 3.84
CA ALA A 219 -15.78 17.01 3.87
C ALA A 219 -14.64 17.30 4.86
N SER A 220 -13.66 18.06 4.43
CA SER A 220 -12.66 18.65 5.35
C SER A 220 -13.37 19.71 6.16
N ASP A 221 -13.43 19.54 7.49
CA ASP A 221 -13.94 20.58 8.42
C ASP A 221 -12.97 21.75 8.50
#